data_e9fca12bcda9f5e3538890b88ed6ba06
#
_entry.id   e9fca12bcda9f5e3538890b88ed6ba06
#
_cell.length_a   1.000
_cell.length_b   1.000
_cell.length_c   1.000
_cell.angle_alpha   90.00
_cell.angle_beta   90.00
_cell.angle_gamma   90.00
#
_symmetry.space_group_name_H-M   'P 1'
#
loop_
_entity.id
_entity.type
_entity.pdbx_description
1 polymer ?
#
loop_
_entity_poly.entity_id
_entity_poly.type
_entity_poly.pdbx_seq_one_letter_code
_entity_poly.pdbx_strand_id
1 'polypeptide(L)' 'MTTTEPWVSVEDVAKHLGVARDSVYRWIESRGLPAHKVGRIWKFKLSQVDAWVEAGGAKSDEQEGGDR' A
#
# COMPACT_ATOMS: atom_id res chain seq x y z
N MET A 1 8.58 -17.47 -16.64
CA MET A 1 9.08 -17.63 -15.56
C MET A 1 8.29 -17.18 -14.50
N THR A 2 8.17 -17.78 -13.59
CA THR A 2 7.37 -17.40 -12.56
C THR A 2 8.16 -16.77 -11.52
N THR A 3 7.75 -15.66 -11.12
CA THR A 3 8.42 -14.99 -10.08
C THR A 3 7.64 -15.20 -8.82
N THR A 4 8.28 -15.69 -7.83
CA THR A 4 7.63 -15.85 -6.56
C THR A 4 7.96 -14.65 -5.73
N GLU A 5 6.97 -13.84 -5.49
CA GLU A 5 7.17 -12.65 -4.71
C GLU A 5 6.62 -12.90 -3.31
N PRO A 6 7.40 -12.66 -2.26
CA PRO A 6 6.92 -12.93 -0.91
C PRO A 6 5.83 -11.96 -0.52
N TRP A 7 4.92 -12.43 0.32
CA TRP A 7 3.94 -11.56 0.92
C TRP A 7 4.60 -10.75 2.01
N VAL A 8 4.23 -9.50 2.11
CA VAL A 8 4.81 -8.61 3.11
C VAL A 8 3.71 -8.03 3.99
N SER A 9 4.12 -7.50 5.13
CA SER A 9 3.17 -6.97 6.10
C SER A 9 2.90 -5.49 5.85
N VAL A 10 1.93 -4.97 6.62
CA VAL A 10 1.65 -3.54 6.60
C VAL A 10 2.90 -2.74 6.94
N GLU A 11 3.66 -3.23 7.90
CA GLU A 11 4.86 -2.51 8.31
C GLU A 11 5.87 -2.44 7.19
N ASP A 12 5.98 -3.53 6.44
CA ASP A 12 6.90 -3.55 5.32
C ASP A 12 6.47 -2.55 4.25
N VAL A 13 5.18 -2.49 3.98
CA VAL A 13 4.67 -1.56 2.99
C VAL A 13 4.90 -0.12 3.46
N ALA A 14 4.62 0.15 4.72
CA ALA A 14 4.83 1.49 5.25
C ALA A 14 6.27 1.92 5.12
N LYS A 15 7.18 1.00 5.45
CA LYS A 15 8.59 1.28 5.34
C LYS A 15 9.01 1.47 3.88
N HIS A 16 8.49 0.62 3.01
CA HIS A 16 8.81 0.69 1.60
C HIS A 16 8.38 2.02 1.00
N LEU A 17 7.22 2.50 1.40
CA LEU A 17 6.68 3.74 0.87
C LEU A 17 7.10 4.97 1.68
N GLY A 18 7.66 4.76 2.85
CA GLY A 18 8.08 5.87 3.70
C GLY A 18 6.92 6.59 4.35
N VAL A 19 5.88 5.85 4.72
CA VAL A 19 4.70 6.44 5.34
C VAL A 19 4.36 5.71 6.63
N ALA A 20 3.45 6.27 7.40
CA ALA A 20 3.01 5.64 8.62
C ALA A 20 2.08 4.48 8.32
N ARG A 21 2.02 3.52 9.23
CA ARG A 21 1.12 2.39 9.05
C ARG A 21 -0.33 2.84 8.93
N ASP A 22 -0.70 3.86 9.69
CA ASP A 22 -2.06 4.37 9.61
C ASP A 22 -2.43 4.79 8.21
N SER A 23 -1.48 5.35 7.49
CA SER A 23 -1.73 5.75 6.11
C SER A 23 -2.04 4.54 5.25
N VAL A 24 -1.30 3.44 5.47
CA VAL A 24 -1.51 2.24 4.69
C VAL A 24 -2.93 1.72 4.94
N TYR A 25 -3.35 1.65 6.19
CA TYR A 25 -4.70 1.17 6.50
C TYR A 25 -5.76 2.05 5.88
N ARG A 26 -5.54 3.36 5.94
CA ARG A 26 -6.50 4.30 5.39
C ARG A 26 -6.63 4.11 3.89
N TRP A 27 -5.52 3.87 3.22
CA TRP A 27 -5.54 3.68 1.77
C TRP A 27 -6.21 2.38 1.37
N ILE A 28 -6.09 1.34 2.20
CA ILE A 28 -6.80 0.10 1.93
C ILE A 28 -8.29 0.37 1.89
N GLU A 29 -8.77 1.19 2.80
CA GLU A 29 -10.20 1.42 2.93
C GLU A 29 -10.73 2.45 1.95
N SER A 30 -9.94 3.46 1.65
CA SER A 30 -10.50 4.56 0.88
C SER A 30 -9.87 4.77 -0.47
N ARG A 31 -8.71 4.18 -0.72
CA ARG A 31 -8.02 4.41 -1.99
C ARG A 31 -7.82 3.16 -2.82
N GLY A 32 -8.25 2.03 -2.32
CA GLY A 32 -8.14 0.81 -3.09
C GLY A 32 -6.75 0.23 -3.16
N LEU A 33 -5.93 0.49 -2.15
CA LEU A 33 -4.59 -0.10 -2.11
C LEU A 33 -4.71 -1.62 -2.19
N PRO A 34 -3.97 -2.28 -3.09
CA PRO A 34 -4.06 -3.73 -3.20
C PRO A 34 -3.61 -4.41 -1.93
N ALA A 35 -4.52 -5.10 -1.29
CA ALA A 35 -4.25 -5.78 -0.04
C ALA A 35 -5.05 -7.06 0.00
N HIS A 36 -4.51 -8.05 0.65
CA HIS A 36 -5.16 -9.35 0.74
C HIS A 36 -5.19 -9.79 2.19
N LYS A 37 -6.34 -10.28 2.62
CA LYS A 37 -6.49 -10.71 3.98
C LYS A 37 -6.09 -12.17 4.09
N VAL A 38 -5.14 -12.45 4.95
CA VAL A 38 -4.73 -13.82 5.20
C VAL A 38 -5.00 -14.07 6.67
N GLY A 39 -6.09 -14.78 6.93
CA GLY A 39 -6.53 -14.92 8.29
C GLY A 39 -6.97 -13.59 8.83
N ARG A 40 -6.28 -13.09 9.82
CA ARG A 40 -6.62 -11.83 10.45
C ARG A 40 -5.73 -10.68 10.06
N ILE A 41 -4.73 -10.94 9.23
CA ILE A 41 -3.78 -9.91 8.93
C ILE A 41 -3.78 -9.57 7.46
N TRP A 42 -3.43 -8.34 7.17
CA TRP A 42 -3.30 -7.89 5.81
C TRP A 42 -1.93 -8.27 5.27
N LYS A 43 -1.91 -8.74 4.04
CA LYS A 43 -0.67 -9.05 3.35
C LYS A 43 -0.67 -8.34 2.01
N PHE A 44 0.52 -8.05 1.54
CA PHE A 44 0.67 -7.26 0.33
C PHE A 44 1.76 -7.84 -0.53
N LYS A 45 1.72 -7.50 -1.79
CA LYS A 45 2.84 -7.76 -2.70
C LYS A 45 3.37 -6.43 -3.17
N LEU A 46 4.63 -6.20 -2.99
CA LEU A 46 5.22 -4.90 -3.26
C LEU A 46 5.07 -4.50 -4.72
N SER A 47 5.11 -5.47 -5.64
CA SER A 47 4.92 -5.15 -7.04
C SER A 47 3.54 -4.55 -7.28
N GLN A 48 2.53 -5.06 -6.59
CA GLN A 48 1.19 -4.53 -6.72
C GLN A 48 1.08 -3.15 -6.09
N VAL A 49 1.73 -2.99 -4.96
CA VAL A 49 1.74 -1.71 -4.26
C VAL A 49 2.41 -0.65 -5.16
N ASP A 50 3.54 -1.01 -5.72
CA ASP A 50 4.26 -0.07 -6.58
C ASP A 50 3.42 0.32 -7.79
N ALA A 51 2.76 -0.64 -8.41
CA ALA A 51 1.93 -0.36 -9.56
C ALA A 51 0.78 0.57 -9.19
N TRP A 52 0.20 0.35 -8.00
CA TRP A 52 -0.88 1.19 -7.51
C TRP A 52 -0.39 2.62 -7.28
N VAL A 53 0.80 2.76 -6.69
CA VAL A 53 1.38 4.07 -6.47
C VAL A 53 1.66 4.77 -7.79
N GLU A 54 2.23 4.04 -8.73
CA GLU A 54 2.56 4.60 -10.03
C GLU A 54 1.32 5.03 -10.79
N ALA A 55 0.22 4.36 -10.54
CA ALA A 55 -1.04 4.72 -11.17
C ALA A 55 -1.71 5.91 -10.48
N GLY A 56 -1.12 6.42 -9.43
CA GLY A 56 -1.64 7.58 -8.74
C GLY A 56 -2.53 7.27 -7.55
N GLY A 57 -2.54 6.03 -7.10
CA GLY A 57 -3.43 5.65 -6.01
C GLY A 57 -3.12 6.35 -4.70
N ALA A 58 -1.84 6.58 -4.43
CA ALA A 58 -1.44 7.25 -3.21
C ALA A 58 -1.47 8.75 -3.31
N LYS A 59 -1.75 9.29 -4.51
CA LYS A 59 -1.69 10.69 -4.71
C LYS A 59 -2.84 11.38 -4.01
N SER A 60 -2.52 12.40 -3.24
CA SER A 60 -3.57 13.15 -2.61
C SER A 60 -4.25 14.00 -3.62
N ASP A 61 -5.44 14.23 -3.40
CA ASP A 61 -6.05 15.13 -4.26
C ASP A 61 -5.67 16.42 -3.75
N GLU A 62 -5.15 16.73 -3.77
CA GLU A 62 -4.74 17.65 -3.31
C GLU A 62 -4.97 18.11 -2.25
N GLN A 63 -5.17 18.02 -1.89
CA GLN A 63 -5.26 18.23 -0.98
C GLN A 63 -5.02 17.90 0.02
N GLU A 64 -4.86 17.74 0.19
CA GLU A 64 -4.61 17.37 1.17
C GLU A 64 -3.53 17.43 1.45
N GLY A 65 -3.13 17.93 1.05
CA GLY A 65 -2.21 17.90 1.21
C GLY A 65 -1.42 17.86 1.63
N GLY A 66 -1.31 18.02 1.54
CA GLY A 66 -0.51 17.88 1.82
C GLY A 66 0.25 17.80 2.38
N ASP A 67 0.27 17.83 2.45
CA ASP A 67 1.03 17.63 2.96
C ASP A 67 1.82 17.46 3.02
N ARG A 68 1.99 17.75 2.79
CA ARG A 68 2.81 17.54 2.75
C ARG A 68 3.28 17.47 2.93
#